data_0d4dc75540e08bd60c2ffa58e1df5b27
#
_entry.id   0d4dc75540e08bd60c2ffa58e1df5b27
#
_cell.length_a   1.000
_cell.length_b   1.000
_cell.length_c   1.000
_cell.angle_alpha   90.00
_cell.angle_beta   90.00
_cell.angle_gamma   90.00
#
_symmetry.space_group_name_H-M   'P 1'
#
loop_
_entity.id
_entity.type
_entity.pdbx_description
1 polymer ?
#
loop_
_entity_poly.entity_id
_entity_poly.type
_entity_poly.pdbx_seq_one_letter_code
_entity_poly.pdbx_strand_id
1 'polypeptide(L)'
;MIAAHAQARPRGIPRPWGLCAALFLVLALLVGLGVGSVGIGPGGIVRSSLAHLGIGHNPLSSVQDAILWQLRAPRVVLAALVGGMLAVAGASYQGVFRNPLADPYLLGVAAGAGLGATLVLAYGRSSTQLLPPAAFGGAALSVVLTYALGRSAGRQRATGALVLAGVMVATFVTAIQTFVQQEHTDTLVGVFNWLLGGFSTSSWTDVLVAAPYIAVSSVVLLLHRRVLDVLSVGDDEAASLGVDVGRVRLVIVVAATVGTAAAVSVSGLIAFVGIIVPHTVRLLVSTSYRAVVPLSLLIGGGFLALTDVLARTILSPQELPIGVITAFLGAPFFAFVLARSR
;
A
#
# COMPACT_ATOMS: atom_id res chain seq x y z
N MET A 1 34.37 9.40 25.41
CA MET A 1 34.14 10.70 24.74
C MET A 1 33.93 10.40 23.25
N ILE A 2 32.75 9.99 22.87
CA ILE A 2 32.38 9.70 21.47
C ILE A 2 31.48 10.87 21.04
N ALA A 3 32.07 11.79 20.26
CA ALA A 3 31.35 12.90 19.67
C ALA A 3 30.31 12.30 18.69
N ALA A 4 29.04 12.27 19.12
CA ALA A 4 27.92 12.01 18.22
C ALA A 4 27.92 13.10 17.16
N HIS A 5 28.34 12.75 15.95
CA HIS A 5 28.10 13.58 14.76
C HIS A 5 26.59 13.75 14.63
N ALA A 6 26.09 14.86 15.12
CA ALA A 6 24.73 15.32 14.80
C ALA A 6 24.71 15.62 13.29
N GLN A 7 24.47 14.59 12.48
CA GLN A 7 24.22 14.78 11.06
C GLN A 7 23.00 15.69 10.95
N ALA A 8 23.22 16.91 10.48
CA ALA A 8 22.16 17.86 10.21
C ALA A 8 21.13 17.16 9.29
N ARG A 9 19.91 16.93 9.81
CA ARG A 9 18.83 16.26 9.07
C ARG A 9 18.61 17.03 7.77
N PRO A 10 18.71 16.38 6.60
CA PRO A 10 18.51 17.09 5.35
C PRO A 10 17.11 17.70 5.31
N ARG A 11 17.03 19.00 5.01
CA ARG A 11 15.79 19.80 5.01
C ARG A 11 14.79 19.43 3.90
N GLY A 12 15.04 18.36 3.15
CA GLY A 12 14.19 17.89 2.04
C GLY A 12 14.75 16.65 1.37
N ILE A 13 14.19 16.25 0.23
CA ILE A 13 14.69 15.15 -0.57
C ILE A 13 16.02 15.58 -1.19
N PRO A 14 17.13 14.86 -0.94
CA PRO A 14 18.35 15.12 -1.70
C PRO A 14 18.07 14.88 -3.19
N ARG A 15 18.35 15.87 -4.06
CA ARG A 15 18.05 15.82 -5.50
C ARG A 15 18.41 14.48 -6.18
N PRO A 16 19.59 13.87 -5.94
CA PRO A 16 19.94 12.61 -6.59
C PRO A 16 18.98 11.47 -6.19
N TRP A 17 18.53 11.40 -4.93
CA TRP A 17 17.63 10.36 -4.47
C TRP A 17 16.21 10.47 -5.04
N GLY A 18 15.72 11.69 -5.25
CA GLY A 18 14.44 11.91 -5.93
C GLY A 18 14.49 11.41 -7.39
N LEU A 19 15.58 11.73 -8.09
CA LEU A 19 15.78 11.28 -9.48
C LEU A 19 15.98 9.75 -9.54
N CYS A 20 16.76 9.16 -8.64
CA CYS A 20 16.94 7.71 -8.57
C CYS A 20 15.62 6.97 -8.31
N ALA A 21 14.78 7.47 -7.38
CA ALA A 21 13.49 6.87 -7.08
C ALA A 21 12.51 6.99 -8.26
N ALA A 22 12.49 8.14 -8.94
CA ALA A 22 11.68 8.32 -10.14
C ALA A 22 12.15 7.40 -11.29
N LEU A 23 13.46 7.32 -11.52
CA LEU A 23 14.03 6.39 -12.50
C LEU A 23 13.73 4.94 -12.16
N PHE A 24 13.86 4.55 -10.90
CA PHE A 24 13.50 3.21 -10.42
C PHE A 24 12.04 2.88 -10.73
N LEU A 25 11.10 3.79 -10.43
CA LEU A 25 9.70 3.60 -10.75
C LEU A 25 9.48 3.44 -12.25
N VAL A 26 10.06 4.33 -13.08
CA VAL A 26 9.93 4.25 -14.54
C VAL A 26 10.46 2.93 -15.08
N LEU A 27 11.65 2.50 -14.64
CA LEU A 27 12.22 1.22 -15.04
C LEU A 27 11.35 0.04 -14.59
N ALA A 28 10.81 0.07 -13.37
CA ALA A 28 9.90 -0.95 -12.87
C ALA A 28 8.63 -1.06 -13.71
N LEU A 29 8.05 0.08 -14.11
CA LEU A 29 6.89 0.12 -15.00
C LEU A 29 7.21 -0.44 -16.39
N LEU A 30 8.35 -0.06 -16.98
CA LEU A 30 8.78 -0.57 -18.28
C LEU A 30 9.03 -2.08 -18.24
N VAL A 31 9.67 -2.58 -17.20
CA VAL A 31 9.85 -4.03 -16.98
C VAL A 31 8.50 -4.70 -16.83
N GLY A 32 7.59 -4.12 -16.05
CA GLY A 32 6.23 -4.60 -15.87
C GLY A 32 5.44 -4.72 -17.17
N LEU A 33 5.57 -3.76 -18.06
CA LEU A 33 4.90 -3.77 -19.36
C LEU A 33 5.56 -4.76 -20.36
N GLY A 34 6.90 -4.87 -20.33
CA GLY A 34 7.65 -5.68 -21.29
C GLY A 34 7.71 -7.16 -20.98
N VAL A 35 7.84 -7.53 -19.71
CA VAL A 35 8.05 -8.90 -19.25
C VAL A 35 6.73 -9.66 -19.07
N GLY A 36 6.66 -10.88 -19.53
CA GLY A 36 5.50 -11.78 -19.39
C GLY A 36 5.54 -12.90 -20.42
N SER A 37 4.49 -13.71 -20.55
CA SER A 37 4.37 -14.84 -21.50
C SER A 37 4.64 -14.46 -22.97
N VAL A 38 4.33 -13.21 -23.34
CA VAL A 38 4.67 -12.63 -24.65
C VAL A 38 5.64 -11.49 -24.39
N GLY A 39 6.89 -11.59 -24.87
CA GLY A 39 7.88 -10.52 -24.75
C GLY A 39 7.52 -9.32 -25.63
N ILE A 40 7.46 -8.13 -25.06
CA ILE A 40 7.28 -6.87 -25.81
C ILE A 40 8.50 -5.99 -25.51
N GLY A 41 9.30 -5.74 -26.55
CA GLY A 41 10.51 -4.94 -26.41
C GLY A 41 10.21 -3.48 -26.04
N PRO A 42 11.14 -2.79 -25.35
CA PRO A 42 10.94 -1.38 -24.92
C PRO A 42 10.60 -0.45 -26.09
N GLY A 43 11.22 -0.66 -27.25
CA GLY A 43 10.92 0.13 -28.46
C GLY A 43 9.49 -0.07 -28.97
N GLY A 44 8.94 -1.29 -28.83
CA GLY A 44 7.53 -1.60 -29.15
C GLY A 44 6.58 -0.88 -28.21
N ILE A 45 6.87 -0.88 -26.91
CA ILE A 45 6.07 -0.18 -25.88
C ILE A 45 6.01 1.31 -26.17
N VAL A 46 7.18 1.95 -26.38
CA VAL A 46 7.27 3.39 -26.63
C VAL A 46 6.54 3.78 -27.91
N ARG A 47 6.76 3.03 -29.01
CA ARG A 47 6.11 3.34 -30.30
C ARG A 47 4.61 3.09 -30.25
N SER A 48 4.14 2.02 -29.60
CA SER A 48 2.71 1.79 -29.40
C SER A 48 2.07 2.91 -28.56
N SER A 49 2.75 3.36 -27.48
CA SER A 49 2.29 4.49 -26.68
C SER A 49 2.18 5.79 -27.51
N LEU A 50 3.16 6.10 -28.34
CA LEU A 50 3.13 7.25 -29.24
C LEU A 50 2.01 7.13 -30.26
N ALA A 51 1.80 5.95 -30.85
CA ALA A 51 0.73 5.70 -31.83
C ALA A 51 -0.67 5.92 -31.21
N HIS A 52 -0.88 5.52 -29.95
CA HIS A 52 -2.14 5.81 -29.24
C HIS A 52 -2.34 7.32 -28.94
N LEU A 53 -1.27 8.11 -28.93
CA LEU A 53 -1.34 9.58 -28.87
C LEU A 53 -1.44 10.24 -30.25
N GLY A 54 -1.61 9.44 -31.31
CA GLY A 54 -1.70 9.94 -32.70
C GLY A 54 -0.35 10.23 -33.36
N ILE A 55 0.76 9.78 -32.78
CA ILE A 55 2.11 10.02 -33.28
C ILE A 55 2.73 8.74 -33.84
N GLY A 56 2.86 8.64 -35.16
CA GLY A 56 3.51 7.51 -35.82
C GLY A 56 2.63 6.28 -35.99
N HIS A 57 3.24 5.11 -36.20
CA HIS A 57 2.57 3.85 -36.48
C HIS A 57 2.83 2.86 -35.33
N ASN A 58 1.79 2.10 -34.97
CA ASN A 58 1.92 1.04 -33.96
C ASN A 58 2.66 -0.17 -34.58
N PRO A 59 3.84 -0.54 -34.09
CA PRO A 59 4.60 -1.67 -34.63
C PRO A 59 4.13 -3.02 -34.08
N LEU A 60 3.23 -3.02 -33.10
CA LEU A 60 2.74 -4.26 -32.45
C LEU A 60 1.61 -4.89 -33.28
N SER A 61 1.54 -6.22 -33.27
CA SER A 61 0.35 -6.90 -33.75
C SER A 61 -0.86 -6.56 -32.90
N SER A 62 -2.08 -6.73 -33.44
CA SER A 62 -3.32 -6.49 -32.69
C SER A 62 -3.39 -7.27 -31.38
N VAL A 63 -2.86 -8.48 -31.34
CA VAL A 63 -2.79 -9.32 -30.13
C VAL A 63 -1.80 -8.74 -29.12
N GLN A 64 -0.61 -8.36 -29.56
CA GLN A 64 0.39 -7.76 -28.67
C GLN A 64 -0.09 -6.42 -28.10
N ASP A 65 -0.74 -5.62 -28.90
CA ASP A 65 -1.31 -4.33 -28.49
C ASP A 65 -2.44 -4.53 -27.45
N ALA A 66 -3.34 -5.49 -27.67
CA ALA A 66 -4.36 -5.85 -26.70
C ALA A 66 -3.75 -6.36 -25.38
N ILE A 67 -2.74 -7.22 -25.45
CA ILE A 67 -2.02 -7.69 -24.25
C ILE A 67 -1.39 -6.51 -23.50
N LEU A 68 -0.75 -5.59 -24.20
CA LEU A 68 -0.09 -4.44 -23.60
C LEU A 68 -1.10 -3.52 -22.89
N TRP A 69 -2.16 -3.10 -23.60
CA TRP A 69 -3.04 -2.04 -23.14
C TRP A 69 -4.25 -2.50 -22.34
N GLN A 70 -4.75 -3.73 -22.59
CA GLN A 70 -5.95 -4.23 -21.91
C GLN A 70 -5.61 -5.13 -20.71
N LEU A 71 -4.44 -5.79 -20.70
CA LEU A 71 -4.05 -6.69 -19.63
C LEU A 71 -2.91 -6.14 -18.78
N ARG A 72 -1.78 -5.75 -19.41
CA ARG A 72 -0.57 -5.38 -18.67
C ARG A 72 -0.61 -3.96 -18.13
N ALA A 73 -1.04 -3.00 -18.92
CA ALA A 73 -1.02 -1.59 -18.51
C ALA A 73 -1.89 -1.33 -17.26
N PRO A 74 -3.17 -1.75 -17.19
CA PRO A 74 -3.95 -1.56 -15.98
C PRO A 74 -3.34 -2.27 -14.77
N ARG A 75 -2.83 -3.49 -14.96
CA ARG A 75 -2.18 -4.28 -13.90
C ARG A 75 -0.95 -3.58 -13.32
N VAL A 76 -0.05 -3.10 -14.17
CA VAL A 76 1.20 -2.42 -13.77
C VAL A 76 0.91 -1.07 -13.12
N VAL A 77 -0.04 -0.30 -13.67
CA VAL A 77 -0.48 0.98 -13.10
C VAL A 77 -1.10 0.76 -11.73
N LEU A 78 -1.99 -0.24 -11.61
CA LEU A 78 -2.63 -0.56 -10.33
C LEU A 78 -1.61 -1.01 -9.28
N ALA A 79 -0.65 -1.87 -9.65
CA ALA A 79 0.43 -2.29 -8.77
C ALA A 79 1.26 -1.09 -8.26
N ALA A 80 1.58 -0.13 -9.14
CA ALA A 80 2.30 1.07 -8.75
C ALA A 80 1.48 1.97 -7.80
N LEU A 81 0.19 2.17 -8.08
CA LEU A 81 -0.70 2.96 -7.23
C LEU A 81 -0.85 2.32 -5.83
N VAL A 82 -1.14 1.03 -5.78
CA VAL A 82 -1.31 0.28 -4.54
C VAL A 82 -0.02 0.26 -3.73
N GLY A 83 1.12 -0.08 -4.36
CA GLY A 83 2.42 -0.12 -3.70
C GLY A 83 2.85 1.23 -3.13
N GLY A 84 2.66 2.30 -3.91
CA GLY A 84 2.91 3.67 -3.46
C GLY A 84 2.02 4.06 -2.29
N MET A 85 0.73 3.76 -2.37
CA MET A 85 -0.23 4.10 -1.31
C MET A 85 0.06 3.35 0.00
N LEU A 86 0.28 2.04 -0.07
CA LEU A 86 0.61 1.25 1.12
C LEU A 86 1.90 1.72 1.78
N ALA A 87 2.93 2.05 0.99
CA ALA A 87 4.20 2.56 1.51
C ALA A 87 4.05 3.94 2.17
N VAL A 88 3.28 4.86 1.57
CA VAL A 88 3.02 6.19 2.15
C VAL A 88 2.14 6.10 3.40
N ALA A 89 1.10 5.26 3.40
CA ALA A 89 0.26 5.01 4.56
C ALA A 89 1.08 4.44 5.72
N GLY A 90 1.93 3.43 5.44
CA GLY A 90 2.84 2.86 6.42
C GLY A 90 3.80 3.89 7.01
N ALA A 91 4.48 4.67 6.15
CA ALA A 91 5.35 5.75 6.60
C ALA A 91 4.64 6.75 7.52
N SER A 92 3.40 7.11 7.16
CA SER A 92 2.59 8.08 7.91
C SER A 92 2.14 7.52 9.25
N TYR A 93 1.70 6.26 9.31
CA TYR A 93 1.34 5.59 10.55
C TYR A 93 2.55 5.44 11.49
N GLN A 94 3.72 5.09 10.94
CA GLN A 94 4.95 5.04 11.73
C GLN A 94 5.27 6.39 12.39
N GLY A 95 5.00 7.52 11.72
CA GLY A 95 5.16 8.86 12.28
C GLY A 95 4.11 9.18 13.36
N VAL A 96 2.85 8.94 13.05
CA VAL A 96 1.72 9.22 13.97
C VAL A 96 1.78 8.39 15.25
N PHE A 97 2.10 7.09 15.11
CA PHE A 97 2.16 6.16 16.23
C PHE A 97 3.55 6.08 16.88
N ARG A 98 4.54 6.78 16.33
CA ARG A 98 5.96 6.75 16.79
C ARG A 98 6.49 5.32 16.91
N ASN A 99 6.03 4.46 16.02
CA ASN A 99 6.41 3.06 15.97
C ASN A 99 6.89 2.71 14.54
N PRO A 100 8.17 2.37 14.35
CA PRO A 100 8.71 2.04 13.03
C PRO A 100 8.12 0.76 12.41
N LEU A 101 7.43 -0.04 13.22
CA LEU A 101 6.76 -1.28 12.80
C LEU A 101 5.25 -1.08 12.56
N ALA A 102 4.73 0.15 12.65
CA ALA A 102 3.34 0.41 12.36
C ALA A 102 3.06 0.14 10.87
N ASP A 103 2.03 -0.67 10.63
CA ASP A 103 1.57 -1.12 9.31
C ASP A 103 0.24 -0.44 8.95
N PRO A 104 -0.07 -0.22 7.66
CA PRO A 104 -1.37 0.31 7.23
C PRO A 104 -2.58 -0.47 7.74
N TYR A 105 -2.41 -1.73 8.09
CA TYR A 105 -3.47 -2.62 8.58
C TYR A 105 -3.71 -2.55 10.09
N LEU A 106 -2.89 -1.80 10.82
CA LEU A 106 -2.88 -1.73 12.29
C LEU A 106 -4.25 -1.42 12.91
N LEU A 107 -5.08 -0.66 12.21
CA LEU A 107 -6.41 -0.24 12.69
C LEU A 107 -7.54 -1.18 12.23
N GLY A 108 -7.22 -2.42 11.84
CA GLY A 108 -8.22 -3.41 11.45
C GLY A 108 -8.70 -3.32 10.00
N VAL A 109 -8.04 -2.54 9.14
CA VAL A 109 -8.37 -2.38 7.71
C VAL A 109 -8.44 -3.74 7.02
N ALA A 110 -7.44 -4.61 7.24
CA ALA A 110 -7.36 -5.92 6.60
C ALA A 110 -8.53 -6.84 7.00
N ALA A 111 -8.84 -6.90 8.29
CA ALA A 111 -9.94 -7.72 8.80
C ALA A 111 -11.29 -7.23 8.25
N GLY A 112 -11.53 -5.91 8.26
CA GLY A 112 -12.74 -5.32 7.71
C GLY A 112 -12.89 -5.57 6.21
N ALA A 113 -11.83 -5.37 5.44
CA ALA A 113 -11.82 -5.65 4.00
C ALA A 113 -12.06 -7.14 3.73
N GLY A 114 -11.41 -8.03 4.50
CA GLY A 114 -11.59 -9.48 4.40
C GLY A 114 -13.03 -9.91 4.68
N LEU A 115 -13.66 -9.37 5.71
CA LEU A 115 -15.06 -9.64 5.99
C LEU A 115 -15.98 -9.14 4.86
N GLY A 116 -15.76 -7.90 4.38
CA GLY A 116 -16.54 -7.35 3.26
C GLY A 116 -16.46 -8.22 2.01
N ALA A 117 -15.26 -8.65 1.63
CA ALA A 117 -15.07 -9.57 0.51
C ALA A 117 -15.71 -10.94 0.76
N THR A 118 -15.57 -11.50 1.97
CA THR A 118 -16.16 -12.78 2.36
C THR A 118 -17.68 -12.74 2.25
N LEU A 119 -18.32 -11.67 2.70
CA LEU A 119 -19.78 -11.51 2.61
C LEU A 119 -20.27 -11.48 1.15
N VAL A 120 -19.54 -10.81 0.25
CA VAL A 120 -19.90 -10.80 -1.17
C VAL A 120 -19.69 -12.17 -1.79
N LEU A 121 -18.62 -12.86 -1.51
CA LEU A 121 -18.35 -14.20 -2.05
C LEU A 121 -19.35 -15.24 -1.52
N ALA A 122 -19.77 -15.13 -0.24
CA ALA A 122 -20.72 -16.04 0.38
C ALA A 122 -22.18 -15.78 -0.09
N TYR A 123 -22.58 -14.53 -0.19
CA TYR A 123 -24.00 -14.18 -0.41
C TYR A 123 -24.27 -13.44 -1.73
N GLY A 124 -23.24 -12.92 -2.41
CA GLY A 124 -23.37 -12.03 -3.58
C GLY A 124 -23.69 -12.69 -4.91
N ARG A 125 -24.06 -13.97 -4.95
CA ARG A 125 -24.48 -14.70 -6.16
C ARG A 125 -23.58 -14.46 -7.38
N SER A 126 -22.26 -14.58 -7.21
CA SER A 126 -21.22 -14.44 -8.26
C SER A 126 -21.01 -13.02 -8.81
N SER A 127 -21.50 -11.98 -8.14
CA SER A 127 -21.28 -10.58 -8.56
C SER A 127 -19.92 -10.07 -8.09
N THR A 128 -18.88 -10.34 -8.86
CA THR A 128 -17.50 -9.85 -8.56
C THR A 128 -17.38 -8.32 -8.53
N GLN A 129 -18.31 -7.61 -9.16
CA GLN A 129 -18.36 -6.14 -9.16
C GLN A 129 -18.61 -5.54 -7.78
N LEU A 130 -19.23 -6.30 -6.86
CA LEU A 130 -19.48 -5.85 -5.49
C LEU A 130 -18.28 -6.07 -4.55
N LEU A 131 -17.25 -6.80 -4.97
CA LEU A 131 -16.08 -7.07 -4.14
C LEU A 131 -15.34 -5.78 -3.72
N PRO A 132 -14.93 -4.87 -4.63
CA PRO A 132 -14.24 -3.66 -4.23
C PRO A 132 -15.04 -2.76 -3.29
N PRO A 133 -16.31 -2.40 -3.56
CA PRO A 133 -17.08 -1.54 -2.65
C PRO A 133 -17.35 -2.20 -1.30
N ALA A 134 -17.57 -3.52 -1.23
CA ALA A 134 -17.78 -4.22 0.03
C ALA A 134 -16.49 -4.31 0.86
N ALA A 135 -15.35 -4.62 0.24
CA ALA A 135 -14.06 -4.62 0.90
C ALA A 135 -13.69 -3.22 1.41
N PHE A 136 -13.91 -2.17 0.60
CA PHE A 136 -13.72 -0.79 1.00
C PHE A 136 -14.62 -0.41 2.19
N GLY A 137 -15.91 -0.72 2.11
CA GLY A 137 -16.89 -0.44 3.17
C GLY A 137 -16.55 -1.16 4.47
N GLY A 138 -16.19 -2.44 4.39
CA GLY A 138 -15.76 -3.24 5.53
C GLY A 138 -14.50 -2.69 6.20
N ALA A 139 -13.49 -2.30 5.39
CA ALA A 139 -12.27 -1.64 5.88
C ALA A 139 -12.59 -0.33 6.60
N ALA A 140 -13.38 0.55 5.98
CA ALA A 140 -13.77 1.83 6.56
C ALA A 140 -14.55 1.65 7.87
N LEU A 141 -15.52 0.75 7.91
CA LEU A 141 -16.29 0.45 9.12
C LEU A 141 -15.41 -0.05 10.26
N SER A 142 -14.50 -0.98 9.97
CA SER A 142 -13.55 -1.50 10.97
C SER A 142 -12.71 -0.39 11.59
N VAL A 143 -12.22 0.55 10.79
CA VAL A 143 -11.43 1.69 11.30
C VAL A 143 -12.28 2.69 12.07
N VAL A 144 -13.51 2.97 11.63
CA VAL A 144 -14.45 3.81 12.40
C VAL A 144 -14.71 3.22 13.78
N LEU A 145 -14.97 1.91 13.86
CA LEU A 145 -15.14 1.20 15.14
C LEU A 145 -13.88 1.27 16.00
N THR A 146 -12.71 1.01 15.42
CA THR A 146 -11.41 1.12 16.09
C THR A 146 -11.20 2.52 16.67
N TYR A 147 -11.47 3.55 15.86
CA TYR A 147 -11.29 4.94 16.29
C TYR A 147 -12.28 5.34 17.40
N ALA A 148 -13.54 4.91 17.28
CA ALA A 148 -14.57 5.16 18.29
C ALA A 148 -14.21 4.52 19.64
N LEU A 149 -13.78 3.25 19.62
CA LEU A 149 -13.33 2.53 20.82
C LEU A 149 -12.04 3.14 21.41
N GLY A 150 -11.07 3.48 20.56
CA GLY A 150 -9.81 4.07 21.02
C GLY A 150 -9.99 5.43 21.71
N ARG A 151 -10.96 6.26 21.27
CA ARG A 151 -11.28 7.55 21.90
C ARG A 151 -11.91 7.41 23.29
N SER A 152 -12.62 6.33 23.56
CA SER A 152 -13.26 6.11 24.87
C SER A 152 -12.26 5.92 26.01
N ALA A 153 -11.02 5.57 25.70
CA ALA A 153 -9.95 5.32 26.69
C ALA A 153 -9.27 6.60 27.26
N GLY A 154 -9.71 7.80 26.85
CA GLY A 154 -9.21 9.07 27.34
C GLY A 154 -7.96 9.61 26.65
N ARG A 155 -7.72 10.94 26.81
CA ARG A 155 -6.69 11.70 26.07
C ARG A 155 -5.25 11.26 26.35
N GLN A 156 -4.92 10.83 27.57
CA GLN A 156 -3.56 10.53 28.01
C GLN A 156 -2.98 9.19 27.45
N ARG A 157 -3.82 8.30 26.93
CA ARG A 157 -3.42 6.99 26.40
C ARG A 157 -3.78 6.80 24.92
N ALA A 158 -4.03 7.89 24.20
CA ALA A 158 -4.66 7.87 22.87
C ALA A 158 -3.97 6.92 21.85
N THR A 159 -2.65 6.89 21.78
CA THR A 159 -1.92 6.08 20.78
C THR A 159 -1.99 4.58 21.10
N GLY A 160 -1.69 4.17 22.35
CA GLY A 160 -1.76 2.77 22.75
C GLY A 160 -3.18 2.22 22.74
N ALA A 161 -4.17 3.06 23.12
CA ALA A 161 -5.57 2.69 23.09
C ALA A 161 -6.10 2.45 21.67
N LEU A 162 -5.66 3.25 20.68
CA LEU A 162 -6.02 3.03 19.27
C LEU A 162 -5.46 1.71 18.74
N VAL A 163 -4.21 1.37 19.08
CA VAL A 163 -3.61 0.10 18.67
C VAL A 163 -4.34 -1.08 19.29
N LEU A 164 -4.62 -1.02 20.60
CA LEU A 164 -5.36 -2.07 21.30
C LEU A 164 -6.79 -2.22 20.73
N ALA A 165 -7.49 -1.11 20.49
CA ALA A 165 -8.80 -1.13 19.86
C ALA A 165 -8.74 -1.76 18.45
N GLY A 166 -7.69 -1.47 17.67
CA GLY A 166 -7.47 -2.09 16.36
C GLY A 166 -7.34 -3.61 16.44
N VAL A 167 -6.58 -4.11 17.42
CA VAL A 167 -6.44 -5.56 17.64
C VAL A 167 -7.79 -6.17 18.05
N MET A 168 -8.52 -5.54 18.97
CA MET A 168 -9.84 -6.02 19.42
C MET A 168 -10.85 -6.09 18.27
N VAL A 169 -10.96 -5.01 17.48
CA VAL A 169 -11.87 -4.94 16.32
C VAL A 169 -11.46 -5.97 15.27
N ALA A 170 -10.16 -6.05 14.94
CA ALA A 170 -9.67 -7.01 13.97
C ALA A 170 -9.98 -8.45 14.38
N THR A 171 -9.76 -8.83 15.65
CA THR A 171 -10.06 -10.17 16.17
C THR A 171 -11.56 -10.47 16.08
N PHE A 172 -12.41 -9.52 16.49
CA PHE A 172 -13.85 -9.69 16.44
C PHE A 172 -14.37 -9.85 15.01
N VAL A 173 -13.92 -8.96 14.10
CA VAL A 173 -14.29 -9.00 12.68
C VAL A 173 -13.79 -10.29 12.01
N THR A 174 -12.58 -10.75 12.33
CA THR A 174 -12.05 -12.03 11.84
C THR A 174 -12.86 -13.22 12.36
N ALA A 175 -13.35 -13.18 13.60
CA ALA A 175 -14.22 -14.23 14.13
C ALA A 175 -15.55 -14.33 13.34
N ILE A 176 -16.16 -13.17 13.01
CA ILE A 176 -17.36 -13.14 12.14
C ILE A 176 -17.01 -13.68 10.75
N GLN A 177 -15.88 -13.26 10.17
CA GLN A 177 -15.43 -13.74 8.87
C GLN A 177 -15.27 -15.27 8.86
N THR A 178 -14.63 -15.84 9.87
CA THR A 178 -14.42 -17.28 10.01
C THR A 178 -15.76 -18.02 10.16
N PHE A 179 -16.70 -17.48 10.94
CA PHE A 179 -18.04 -18.04 11.06
C PHE A 179 -18.76 -18.11 9.70
N VAL A 180 -18.74 -17.01 8.93
CA VAL A 180 -19.35 -16.99 7.59
C VAL A 180 -18.67 -17.98 6.65
N GLN A 181 -17.36 -18.11 6.70
CA GLN A 181 -16.61 -19.08 5.89
C GLN A 181 -16.96 -20.53 6.25
N GLN A 182 -17.23 -20.82 7.50
CA GLN A 182 -17.59 -22.14 7.95
C GLN A 182 -18.99 -22.56 7.47
N GLU A 183 -19.93 -21.60 7.41
CA GLU A 183 -21.27 -21.81 6.85
C GLU A 183 -21.27 -21.95 5.31
N HIS A 184 -20.24 -21.40 4.63
CA HIS A 184 -20.16 -21.33 3.16
C HIS A 184 -18.82 -21.90 2.67
N THR A 185 -18.58 -23.19 2.93
CA THR A 185 -17.32 -23.87 2.62
C THR A 185 -16.99 -23.94 1.12
N ASP A 186 -17.97 -23.88 0.26
CA ASP A 186 -17.84 -23.80 -1.20
C ASP A 186 -17.14 -22.54 -1.68
N THR A 187 -17.17 -21.46 -0.88
CA THR A 187 -16.52 -20.17 -1.22
C THR A 187 -15.10 -20.02 -0.67
N LEU A 188 -14.63 -20.96 0.14
CA LEU A 188 -13.33 -20.86 0.82
C LEU A 188 -12.16 -20.59 -0.12
N VAL A 189 -12.10 -21.25 -1.28
CA VAL A 189 -11.02 -21.06 -2.25
C VAL A 189 -11.03 -19.64 -2.79
N GLY A 190 -12.21 -19.10 -3.12
CA GLY A 190 -12.35 -17.73 -3.60
C GLY A 190 -11.94 -16.70 -2.56
N VAL A 191 -12.36 -16.87 -1.31
CA VAL A 191 -11.99 -16.01 -0.18
C VAL A 191 -10.49 -16.08 0.06
N PHE A 192 -9.92 -17.27 0.08
CA PHE A 192 -8.48 -17.47 0.30
C PHE A 192 -7.64 -16.79 -0.78
N ASN A 193 -8.02 -16.96 -2.05
CA ASN A 193 -7.34 -16.31 -3.17
C ASN A 193 -7.41 -14.78 -3.06
N TRP A 194 -8.55 -14.24 -2.68
CA TRP A 194 -8.69 -12.80 -2.47
C TRP A 194 -7.83 -12.30 -1.31
N LEU A 195 -7.80 -13.03 -0.18
CA LEU A 195 -7.00 -12.68 1.00
C LEU A 195 -5.49 -12.71 0.72
N LEU A 196 -5.03 -13.56 -0.20
CA LEU A 196 -3.61 -13.61 -0.57
C LEU A 196 -3.15 -12.44 -1.44
N GLY A 197 -4.07 -11.68 -2.00
CA GLY A 197 -3.81 -10.50 -2.82
C GLY A 197 -3.17 -10.78 -4.17
N GLY A 198 -3.50 -9.96 -5.16
CA GLY A 198 -2.95 -10.09 -6.50
C GLY A 198 -3.55 -9.08 -7.48
N PHE A 199 -3.03 -9.09 -8.71
CA PHE A 199 -3.47 -8.20 -9.80
C PHE A 199 -3.89 -8.97 -11.06
N SER A 200 -4.11 -10.28 -10.97
CA SER A 200 -4.43 -11.15 -12.12
C SER A 200 -5.71 -10.74 -12.87
N THR A 201 -6.68 -10.19 -12.15
CA THR A 201 -7.98 -9.76 -12.69
C THR A 201 -8.08 -8.25 -12.85
N SER A 202 -6.98 -7.50 -12.75
CA SER A 202 -6.98 -6.05 -12.80
C SER A 202 -7.42 -5.50 -14.16
N SER A 203 -8.25 -4.50 -14.11
CA SER A 203 -8.81 -3.81 -15.27
C SER A 203 -8.63 -2.28 -15.17
N TRP A 204 -8.87 -1.55 -16.25
CA TRP A 204 -8.91 -0.09 -16.21
C TRP A 204 -10.02 0.44 -15.30
N THR A 205 -11.10 -0.29 -15.13
CA THR A 205 -12.18 0.07 -14.18
C THR A 205 -11.64 0.10 -12.75
N ASP A 206 -10.85 -0.90 -12.35
CA ASP A 206 -10.24 -0.94 -11.01
C ASP A 206 -9.28 0.22 -10.79
N VAL A 207 -8.49 0.56 -11.81
CA VAL A 207 -7.60 1.73 -11.79
C VAL A 207 -8.41 3.01 -11.61
N LEU A 208 -9.45 3.23 -12.42
CA LEU A 208 -10.26 4.45 -12.39
C LEU A 208 -11.05 4.61 -11.08
N VAL A 209 -11.48 3.51 -10.48
CA VAL A 209 -12.18 3.53 -9.19
C VAL A 209 -11.22 3.81 -8.04
N ALA A 210 -10.05 3.16 -8.00
CA ALA A 210 -9.12 3.30 -6.89
C ALA A 210 -8.25 4.58 -6.97
N ALA A 211 -7.84 5.01 -8.17
CA ALA A 211 -6.90 6.10 -8.37
C ALA A 211 -7.32 7.42 -7.71
N PRO A 212 -8.57 7.90 -7.76
CA PRO A 212 -8.96 9.16 -7.11
C PRO A 212 -8.76 9.12 -5.59
N TYR A 213 -9.14 8.03 -4.93
CA TYR A 213 -8.99 7.87 -3.48
C TYR A 213 -7.51 7.78 -3.10
N ILE A 214 -6.71 7.01 -3.85
CA ILE A 214 -5.27 6.88 -3.65
C ILE A 214 -4.58 8.23 -3.88
N ALA A 215 -4.93 8.97 -4.93
CA ALA A 215 -4.34 10.26 -5.26
C ALA A 215 -4.64 11.30 -4.17
N VAL A 216 -5.91 11.45 -3.78
CA VAL A 216 -6.31 12.40 -2.72
C VAL A 216 -5.62 12.05 -1.40
N SER A 217 -5.65 10.78 -0.99
CA SER A 217 -4.99 10.31 0.22
C SER A 217 -3.48 10.58 0.19
N SER A 218 -2.81 10.24 -0.91
CA SER A 218 -1.38 10.49 -1.08
C SER A 218 -1.03 11.97 -1.02
N VAL A 219 -1.82 12.84 -1.65
CA VAL A 219 -1.64 14.30 -1.60
C VAL A 219 -1.78 14.81 -0.17
N VAL A 220 -2.84 14.40 0.56
CA VAL A 220 -3.03 14.79 1.95
C VAL A 220 -1.83 14.36 2.81
N LEU A 221 -1.37 13.12 2.69
CA LEU A 221 -0.23 12.62 3.45
C LEU A 221 1.09 13.32 3.08
N LEU A 222 1.30 13.62 1.79
CA LEU A 222 2.45 14.39 1.32
C LEU A 222 2.46 15.83 1.86
N LEU A 223 1.31 16.48 1.98
CA LEU A 223 1.19 17.81 2.56
C LEU A 223 1.52 17.80 4.05
N HIS A 224 1.16 16.74 4.78
CA HIS A 224 1.41 16.60 6.22
C HIS A 224 2.81 16.07 6.59
N ARG A 225 3.70 15.78 5.60
CA ARG A 225 5.04 15.23 5.85
C ARG A 225 5.92 16.07 6.78
N ARG A 226 5.72 17.41 6.81
CA ARG A 226 6.47 18.30 7.71
C ARG A 226 5.98 18.19 9.15
N VAL A 227 4.68 18.04 9.32
CA VAL A 227 4.08 17.91 10.65
C VAL A 227 4.37 16.54 11.25
N LEU A 228 4.52 15.49 10.41
CA LEU A 228 4.99 14.17 10.88
C LEU A 228 6.38 14.24 11.53
N ASP A 229 7.31 15.07 11.04
CA ASP A 229 8.61 15.29 11.70
C ASP A 229 8.42 15.89 13.10
N VAL A 230 7.47 16.81 13.27
CA VAL A 230 7.16 17.44 14.56
C VAL A 230 6.51 16.42 15.50
N LEU A 231 5.52 15.65 15.03
CA LEU A 231 4.85 14.62 15.83
C LEU A 231 5.82 13.51 16.29
N SER A 232 6.88 13.26 15.54
CA SER A 232 7.86 12.23 15.88
C SER A 232 8.69 12.55 17.12
N VAL A 233 8.77 13.82 17.53
CA VAL A 233 9.50 14.26 18.72
C VAL A 233 8.71 13.99 20.00
N GLY A 234 7.39 14.28 19.98
CA GLY A 234 6.50 14.09 21.12
C GLY A 234 5.19 14.88 20.95
N ASP A 235 4.14 14.47 21.67
CA ASP A 235 2.84 15.16 21.59
C ASP A 235 2.89 16.51 22.30
N ASP A 236 3.58 16.58 23.45
CA ASP A 236 3.71 17.80 24.25
C ASP A 236 4.62 18.82 23.53
N GLU A 237 5.71 18.35 22.94
CA GLU A 237 6.60 19.19 22.14
C GLU A 237 5.89 19.71 20.88
N ALA A 238 5.10 18.85 20.21
CA ALA A 238 4.32 19.29 19.05
C ALA A 238 3.27 20.33 19.42
N ALA A 239 2.59 20.15 20.56
CA ALA A 239 1.60 21.12 21.08
C ALA A 239 2.26 22.46 21.46
N SER A 240 3.45 22.45 22.06
CA SER A 240 4.20 23.66 22.39
C SER A 240 4.60 24.48 21.15
N LEU A 241 4.74 23.82 20.00
CA LEU A 241 4.96 24.44 18.68
C LEU A 241 3.67 24.88 17.99
N GLY A 242 2.53 24.82 18.67
CA GLY A 242 1.22 25.25 18.16
C GLY A 242 0.50 24.23 17.25
N VAL A 243 0.95 22.96 17.24
CA VAL A 243 0.30 21.92 16.45
C VAL A 243 -0.88 21.34 17.23
N ASP A 244 -2.09 21.36 16.64
CA ASP A 244 -3.23 20.58 17.14
C ASP A 244 -3.02 19.11 16.82
N VAL A 245 -2.32 18.40 17.74
CA VAL A 245 -1.93 17.00 17.60
C VAL A 245 -3.15 16.10 17.32
N GLY A 246 -4.28 16.35 17.99
CA GLY A 246 -5.50 15.54 17.84
C GLY A 246 -6.07 15.64 16.43
N ARG A 247 -6.21 16.85 15.91
CA ARG A 247 -6.74 17.11 14.57
C ARG A 247 -5.81 16.60 13.49
N VAL A 248 -4.51 16.87 13.58
CA VAL A 248 -3.51 16.41 12.61
C VAL A 248 -3.46 14.88 12.56
N ARG A 249 -3.45 14.22 13.73
CA ARG A 249 -3.49 12.76 13.83
C ARG A 249 -4.74 12.19 13.14
N LEU A 250 -5.91 12.78 13.40
CA LEU A 250 -7.16 12.35 12.76
C LEU A 250 -7.08 12.48 11.23
N VAL A 251 -6.62 13.60 10.70
CA VAL A 251 -6.51 13.83 9.25
C VAL A 251 -5.58 12.79 8.62
N ILE A 252 -4.41 12.55 9.22
CA ILE A 252 -3.45 11.57 8.69
C ILE A 252 -4.02 10.14 8.76
N VAL A 253 -4.66 9.77 9.88
CA VAL A 253 -5.28 8.45 10.03
C VAL A 253 -6.40 8.25 9.02
N VAL A 254 -7.28 9.22 8.83
CA VAL A 254 -8.38 9.13 7.86
C VAL A 254 -7.83 9.02 6.44
N ALA A 255 -6.87 9.88 6.06
CA ALA A 255 -6.29 9.83 4.71
C ALA A 255 -5.57 8.50 4.46
N ALA A 256 -4.75 8.03 5.40
CA ALA A 256 -4.06 6.75 5.26
C ALA A 256 -5.04 5.57 5.18
N THR A 257 -6.11 5.60 5.98
CA THR A 257 -7.17 4.56 5.96
C THR A 257 -7.91 4.54 4.63
N VAL A 258 -8.39 5.69 4.16
CA VAL A 258 -9.15 5.77 2.89
C VAL A 258 -8.29 5.28 1.73
N GLY A 259 -7.04 5.73 1.65
CA GLY A 259 -6.11 5.28 0.63
C GLY A 259 -5.79 3.79 0.72
N THR A 260 -5.56 3.26 1.93
CA THR A 260 -5.31 1.83 2.14
C THR A 260 -6.55 0.99 1.82
N ALA A 261 -7.74 1.42 2.25
CA ALA A 261 -8.99 0.73 1.94
C ALA A 261 -9.24 0.66 0.43
N ALA A 262 -8.99 1.77 -0.30
CA ALA A 262 -9.09 1.81 -1.75
C ALA A 262 -8.04 0.90 -2.42
N ALA A 263 -6.80 0.87 -1.92
CA ALA A 263 -5.78 -0.03 -2.43
C ALA A 263 -6.18 -1.50 -2.24
N VAL A 264 -6.54 -1.88 -1.01
CA VAL A 264 -6.91 -3.25 -0.64
C VAL A 264 -8.16 -3.73 -1.37
N SER A 265 -9.14 -2.85 -1.58
CA SER A 265 -10.40 -3.23 -2.24
C SER A 265 -10.23 -3.78 -3.66
N VAL A 266 -9.16 -3.39 -4.35
CA VAL A 266 -8.85 -3.79 -5.74
C VAL A 266 -7.66 -4.75 -5.85
N SER A 267 -6.89 -4.93 -4.79
CA SER A 267 -5.69 -5.79 -4.81
C SER A 267 -5.75 -6.98 -3.85
N GLY A 268 -6.75 -7.02 -2.95
CA GLY A 268 -6.68 -7.90 -1.78
C GLY A 268 -5.58 -7.48 -0.81
N LEU A 269 -5.20 -8.36 0.11
CA LEU A 269 -4.25 -8.03 1.17
C LEU A 269 -2.80 -8.20 0.71
N ILE A 270 -2.03 -7.12 0.74
CA ILE A 270 -0.60 -7.12 0.41
C ILE A 270 0.18 -6.56 1.59
N ALA A 271 0.75 -7.44 2.39
CA ALA A 271 1.49 -7.07 3.60
C ALA A 271 2.93 -6.61 3.31
N PHE A 272 3.60 -6.10 4.34
CA PHE A 272 5.01 -5.72 4.39
C PHE A 272 5.44 -4.50 3.56
N VAL A 273 4.76 -4.12 2.48
CA VAL A 273 5.14 -2.97 1.65
C VAL A 273 5.22 -1.69 2.47
N GLY A 274 4.22 -1.47 3.35
CA GLY A 274 4.13 -0.30 4.25
C GLY A 274 5.21 -0.26 5.33
N ILE A 275 5.95 -1.35 5.52
CA ILE A 275 7.03 -1.41 6.52
C ILE A 275 8.40 -1.44 5.84
N ILE A 276 8.61 -2.35 4.88
CA ILE A 276 9.91 -2.51 4.19
C ILE A 276 10.35 -1.22 3.51
N VAL A 277 9.46 -0.63 2.70
CA VAL A 277 9.82 0.50 1.85
C VAL A 277 10.21 1.74 2.66
N PRO A 278 9.40 2.23 3.63
CA PRO A 278 9.80 3.36 4.46
C PRO A 278 11.06 3.08 5.29
N HIS A 279 11.22 1.84 5.76
CA HIS A 279 12.41 1.46 6.52
C HIS A 279 13.67 1.50 5.66
N THR A 280 13.62 0.97 4.43
CA THR A 280 14.71 1.04 3.45
C THR A 280 15.08 2.50 3.15
N VAL A 281 14.09 3.38 2.96
CA VAL A 281 14.35 4.82 2.75
C VAL A 281 15.06 5.43 3.95
N ARG A 282 14.67 5.08 5.19
CA ARG A 282 15.35 5.57 6.40
C ARG A 282 16.79 5.10 6.50
N LEU A 283 17.07 3.86 6.12
CA LEU A 283 18.43 3.30 6.16
C LEU A 283 19.34 3.94 5.11
N LEU A 284 18.82 4.23 3.91
CA LEU A 284 19.64 4.65 2.78
C LEU A 284 19.74 6.17 2.62
N VAL A 285 18.68 6.92 3.02
CA VAL A 285 18.55 8.34 2.64
C VAL A 285 18.40 9.26 3.83
N SER A 286 17.33 9.13 4.62
CA SER A 286 17.02 10.08 5.70
C SER A 286 15.93 9.54 6.62
N THR A 287 15.99 9.92 7.89
CA THR A 287 14.94 9.65 8.88
C THR A 287 13.81 10.68 8.87
N SER A 288 13.98 11.84 8.19
CA SER A 288 12.97 12.89 8.10
C SER A 288 11.80 12.48 7.20
N TYR A 289 10.59 12.66 7.69
CA TYR A 289 9.36 12.36 6.93
C TYR A 289 9.20 13.24 5.68
N ARG A 290 9.90 14.38 5.60
CA ARG A 290 9.98 15.21 4.38
C ARG A 290 10.59 14.46 3.20
N ALA A 291 11.48 13.50 3.46
CA ALA A 291 12.07 12.63 2.46
C ALA A 291 11.40 11.24 2.43
N VAL A 292 11.14 10.65 3.61
CA VAL A 292 10.59 9.30 3.72
C VAL A 292 9.25 9.17 2.99
N VAL A 293 8.30 10.08 3.22
CA VAL A 293 6.95 9.97 2.64
C VAL A 293 6.98 10.02 1.11
N PRO A 294 7.58 11.03 0.45
CA PRO A 294 7.57 11.10 -1.01
C PRO A 294 8.45 10.02 -1.68
N LEU A 295 9.58 9.63 -1.07
CA LEU A 295 10.38 8.54 -1.62
C LEU A 295 9.68 7.19 -1.46
N SER A 296 8.94 6.98 -0.37
CA SER A 296 8.13 5.79 -0.18
C SER A 296 7.04 5.65 -1.25
N LEU A 297 6.44 6.75 -1.72
CA LEU A 297 5.47 6.71 -2.80
C LEU A 297 6.08 6.13 -4.09
N LEU A 298 7.23 6.64 -4.49
CA LEU A 298 7.89 6.24 -5.75
C LEU A 298 8.48 4.83 -5.63
N ILE A 299 9.20 4.56 -4.54
CA ILE A 299 9.87 3.27 -4.34
C ILE A 299 8.85 2.18 -4.08
N GLY A 300 7.78 2.47 -3.32
CA GLY A 300 6.69 1.51 -3.07
C GLY A 300 5.95 1.12 -4.34
N GLY A 301 5.68 2.08 -5.22
CA GLY A 301 5.09 1.82 -6.53
C GLY A 301 5.97 0.92 -7.40
N GLY A 302 7.26 1.24 -7.51
CA GLY A 302 8.22 0.44 -8.26
C GLY A 302 8.45 -0.95 -7.64
N PHE A 303 8.55 -1.03 -6.32
CA PHE A 303 8.71 -2.30 -5.59
C PHE A 303 7.54 -3.26 -5.88
N LEU A 304 6.31 -2.79 -5.75
CA LEU A 304 5.16 -3.66 -5.94
C LEU A 304 4.94 -4.03 -7.43
N ALA A 305 5.25 -3.11 -8.36
CA ALA A 305 5.23 -3.40 -9.78
C ALA A 305 6.25 -4.51 -10.16
N LEU A 306 7.47 -4.49 -9.59
CA LEU A 306 8.45 -5.56 -9.78
C LEU A 306 8.06 -6.86 -9.08
N THR A 307 7.47 -6.77 -7.89
CA THR A 307 6.94 -7.96 -7.18
C THR A 307 5.85 -8.64 -7.99
N ASP A 308 4.99 -7.87 -8.67
CA ASP A 308 4.00 -8.42 -9.60
C ASP A 308 4.64 -9.13 -10.81
N VAL A 309 5.75 -8.60 -11.34
CA VAL A 309 6.51 -9.31 -12.39
C VAL A 309 7.02 -10.66 -11.89
N LEU A 310 7.57 -10.72 -10.68
CA LEU A 310 7.99 -11.96 -10.07
C LEU A 310 6.82 -12.92 -9.89
N ALA A 311 5.66 -12.43 -9.41
CA ALA A 311 4.46 -13.23 -9.18
C ALA A 311 3.99 -13.99 -10.41
N ARG A 312 4.06 -13.35 -11.59
CA ARG A 312 3.57 -13.92 -12.87
C ARG A 312 4.65 -14.63 -13.70
N THR A 313 5.92 -14.65 -13.24
CA THR A 313 7.02 -15.24 -14.01
C THR A 313 7.65 -16.44 -13.36
N ILE A 314 7.73 -16.49 -12.01
CA ILE A 314 8.48 -17.55 -11.28
C ILE A 314 7.90 -18.95 -11.54
N LEU A 315 6.58 -19.12 -11.52
CA LEU A 315 5.92 -20.41 -11.73
C LEU A 315 5.06 -20.45 -12.99
N SER A 316 5.35 -19.60 -14.00
CA SER A 316 4.56 -19.55 -15.24
C SER A 316 4.30 -20.97 -15.81
N PRO A 317 3.05 -21.29 -16.21
CA PRO A 317 1.90 -20.38 -16.42
C PRO A 317 1.07 -20.06 -15.15
N GLN A 318 1.36 -20.67 -14.02
CA GLN A 318 0.68 -20.35 -12.75
C GLN A 318 1.23 -19.05 -12.17
N GLU A 319 0.35 -18.28 -11.53
CA GLU A 319 0.72 -17.04 -10.84
C GLU A 319 0.79 -17.26 -9.34
N LEU A 320 1.86 -16.76 -8.71
CA LEU A 320 1.97 -16.71 -7.26
C LEU A 320 1.16 -15.52 -6.71
N PRO A 321 0.45 -15.69 -5.59
CA PRO A 321 -0.13 -14.54 -4.90
C PRO A 321 0.94 -13.55 -4.46
N ILE A 322 0.69 -12.25 -4.67
CA ILE A 322 1.67 -11.20 -4.37
C ILE A 322 1.95 -11.11 -2.86
N GLY A 323 0.93 -11.32 -2.03
CA GLY A 323 1.08 -11.35 -0.58
C GLY A 323 2.08 -12.40 -0.09
N VAL A 324 2.17 -13.55 -0.78
CA VAL A 324 3.17 -14.58 -0.49
C VAL A 324 4.58 -14.07 -0.79
N ILE A 325 4.79 -13.45 -1.96
CA ILE A 325 6.11 -12.93 -2.34
C ILE A 325 6.54 -11.79 -1.40
N THR A 326 5.64 -10.86 -1.08
CA THR A 326 5.96 -9.77 -0.15
C THR A 326 6.27 -10.29 1.25
N ALA A 327 5.64 -11.37 1.70
CA ALA A 327 5.95 -12.02 2.96
C ALA A 327 7.32 -12.72 2.93
N PHE A 328 7.66 -13.42 1.84
CA PHE A 328 8.98 -14.03 1.64
C PHE A 328 10.12 -13.00 1.60
N LEU A 329 9.86 -11.80 1.08
CA LEU A 329 10.84 -10.71 1.09
C LEU A 329 10.86 -10.00 2.45
N GLY A 330 9.71 -9.84 3.10
CA GLY A 330 9.54 -9.04 4.30
C GLY A 330 10.09 -9.70 5.56
N ALA A 331 9.78 -10.96 5.80
CA ALA A 331 10.20 -11.64 7.01
C ALA A 331 11.74 -11.75 7.13
N PRO A 332 12.50 -12.17 6.08
CA PRO A 332 13.96 -12.18 6.13
C PRO A 332 14.56 -10.78 6.26
N PHE A 333 13.97 -9.76 5.59
CA PHE A 333 14.41 -8.38 5.72
C PHE A 333 14.37 -7.91 7.19
N PHE A 334 13.26 -8.18 7.90
CA PHE A 334 13.15 -7.82 9.30
C PHE A 334 14.08 -8.63 10.20
N ALA A 335 14.25 -9.91 9.95
CA ALA A 335 15.22 -10.72 10.67
C ALA A 335 16.64 -10.13 10.55
N PHE A 336 17.02 -9.70 9.36
CA PHE A 336 18.30 -9.04 9.10
C PHE A 336 18.42 -7.69 9.82
N VAL A 337 17.40 -6.85 9.75
CA VAL A 337 17.38 -5.55 10.45
C VAL A 337 17.49 -5.76 11.96
N LEU A 338 16.76 -6.70 12.53
CA LEU A 338 16.79 -7.02 13.95
C LEU A 338 18.17 -7.53 14.39
N ALA A 339 18.81 -8.37 13.58
CA ALA A 339 20.16 -8.88 13.87
C ALA A 339 21.23 -7.78 13.88
N ARG A 340 21.04 -6.71 13.07
CA ARG A 340 21.97 -5.57 13.01
C ARG A 340 21.69 -4.47 14.04
N SER A 341 20.56 -4.47 14.70
CA SER A 341 20.18 -3.50 15.73
C SER A 341 20.77 -3.81 17.11
N ARG A 342 21.47 -4.93 17.24
CA ARG A 342 22.28 -5.31 18.39
C ARG A 342 23.71 -4.79 18.22
#